data_396e7efa5b471ce80af18ee562cd1c9a
#
_entry.id   396e7efa5b471ce80af18ee562cd1c9a
#
_cell.length_a   1.000
_cell.length_b   1.000
_cell.length_c   1.000
_cell.angle_alpha   90.00
_cell.angle_beta   90.00
_cell.angle_gamma   90.00
#
_symmetry.space_group_name_H-M   'P 1'
#
loop_
_entity.id
_entity.type
_entity.pdbx_description
1 polymer ?
#
loop_
_entity_poly.entity_id
_entity_poly.type
_entity_poly.pdbx_seq_one_letter_code
_entity_poly.pdbx_strand_id
1 'polypeptide(L)'
;GSLRRLAMKIAVMGAGAGGTAIAFDCAFHGHEVRLFDFPQFPENIKTIAETKCITAEGDISGSADVAYAGHDIGETLKDAELIYVVGPAYSTEPFGRAVAGMLQPGQTVIVSPSSCGGALAFKRAAGLPLEDDSVRVAETSTLHYAVRLAKPGHVRVFLKLKAGNLLAALPNRLTGDILQLISDVYPSMEPARSVLQTSLQNANPIIHPAVTLANAARIEGSGGDFLFYEEGVSDSTGRMIEALDQERIAIGAKLGITILPDPQMGMRQGYMLEDNYGTGYRKAPGFLGIGTQPQLDHRYLNEDVGYGLVFMSRLARQIGVETPTINAVVQLTSVLMNRDYAGEALRTPETLGIDDLSAAELGRL
;
A
#
# COMPACT_ATOMS: atom_id res chain seq x y z
N GLY A 1 22.08 -19.48 19.81
CA GLY A 1 22.10 -19.80 18.38
C GLY A 1 20.77 -19.43 17.75
N SER A 2 20.76 -18.50 16.79
CA SER A 2 19.55 -18.20 16.04
C SER A 2 19.17 -19.46 15.26
N LEU A 3 18.01 -20.02 15.52
CA LEU A 3 17.42 -21.07 14.70
C LEU A 3 17.28 -20.48 13.27
N ARG A 4 18.08 -20.99 12.33
CA ARG A 4 17.92 -20.66 10.93
C ARG A 4 16.54 -21.13 10.52
N ARG A 5 15.68 -20.21 10.11
CA ARG A 5 14.36 -20.52 9.60
C ARG A 5 14.50 -21.37 8.35
N LEU A 6 13.67 -22.43 8.24
CA LEU A 6 13.61 -23.25 7.03
C LEU A 6 13.15 -22.39 5.85
N ALA A 7 13.77 -22.60 4.69
CA ALA A 7 13.39 -21.92 3.46
C ALA A 7 11.92 -22.17 3.14
N MET A 8 11.19 -21.09 2.88
CA MET A 8 9.80 -21.15 2.44
C MET A 8 9.70 -21.07 0.92
N LYS A 9 8.59 -21.55 0.40
CA LYS A 9 8.18 -21.28 -0.97
C LYS A 9 7.26 -20.09 -0.98
N ILE A 10 7.68 -19.02 -1.66
CA ILE A 10 7.02 -17.72 -1.65
C ILE A 10 6.61 -17.34 -3.08
N ALA A 11 5.33 -17.02 -3.25
CA ALA A 11 4.82 -16.43 -4.48
C ALA A 11 4.72 -14.91 -4.32
N VAL A 12 5.09 -14.17 -5.36
CA VAL A 12 4.92 -12.71 -5.42
C VAL A 12 4.07 -12.38 -6.63
N MET A 13 2.90 -11.82 -6.37
CA MET A 13 1.94 -11.38 -7.40
C MET A 13 2.11 -9.90 -7.62
N GLY A 14 2.68 -9.51 -8.76
CA GLY A 14 3.01 -8.15 -9.11
C GLY A 14 4.51 -7.95 -9.29
N ALA A 15 4.93 -7.61 -10.52
CA ALA A 15 6.33 -7.42 -10.89
C ALA A 15 6.68 -5.96 -11.16
N GLY A 16 6.04 -5.04 -10.43
CA GLY A 16 6.47 -3.64 -10.39
C GLY A 16 7.68 -3.47 -9.48
N ALA A 17 8.03 -2.22 -9.16
CA ALA A 17 9.18 -1.92 -8.29
C ALA A 17 9.06 -2.61 -6.92
N GLY A 18 7.90 -2.51 -6.28
CA GLY A 18 7.67 -3.09 -4.96
C GLY A 18 7.70 -4.62 -4.96
N GLY A 19 6.99 -5.25 -5.90
CA GLY A 19 6.96 -6.71 -6.01
C GLY A 19 8.32 -7.29 -6.37
N THR A 20 9.06 -6.63 -7.24
CA THR A 20 10.41 -7.05 -7.61
C THR A 20 11.37 -6.94 -6.42
N ALA A 21 11.26 -5.87 -5.61
CA ALA A 21 12.08 -5.72 -4.41
C ALA A 21 11.75 -6.79 -3.35
N ILE A 22 10.48 -7.10 -3.14
CA ILE A 22 10.08 -8.18 -2.22
C ILE A 22 10.62 -9.53 -2.71
N ALA A 23 10.48 -9.81 -4.01
CA ALA A 23 11.00 -11.05 -4.60
C ALA A 23 12.52 -11.16 -4.41
N PHE A 24 13.26 -10.08 -4.67
CA PHE A 24 14.70 -10.05 -4.44
C PHE A 24 15.03 -10.33 -2.97
N ASP A 25 14.40 -9.60 -2.05
CA ASP A 25 14.75 -9.67 -0.63
C ASP A 25 14.44 -11.04 -0.03
N CYS A 26 13.31 -11.63 -0.38
CA CYS A 26 12.96 -12.98 0.04
C CYS A 26 13.95 -14.02 -0.54
N ALA A 27 14.28 -13.93 -1.82
CA ALA A 27 15.23 -14.82 -2.45
C ALA A 27 16.64 -14.66 -1.88
N PHE A 28 17.05 -13.44 -1.60
CA PHE A 28 18.35 -13.13 -0.99
C PHE A 28 18.47 -13.72 0.43
N HIS A 29 17.34 -13.87 1.13
CA HIS A 29 17.28 -14.53 2.44
C HIS A 29 17.14 -16.07 2.35
N GLY A 30 17.25 -16.62 1.15
CA GLY A 30 17.30 -18.07 0.94
C GLY A 30 15.96 -18.75 0.68
N HIS A 31 14.90 -18.00 0.48
CA HIS A 31 13.59 -18.56 0.13
C HIS A 31 13.49 -18.86 -1.38
N GLU A 32 12.68 -19.84 -1.73
CA GLU A 32 12.35 -20.14 -3.12
C GLU A 32 11.24 -19.19 -3.56
N VAL A 33 11.53 -18.30 -4.51
CA VAL A 33 10.61 -17.26 -4.95
C VAL A 33 10.11 -17.50 -6.37
N ARG A 34 8.81 -17.34 -6.57
CA ARG A 34 8.12 -17.38 -7.85
C ARG A 34 7.38 -16.08 -8.06
N LEU A 35 7.62 -15.42 -9.19
CA LEU A 35 7.11 -14.08 -9.49
C LEU A 35 6.12 -14.13 -10.65
N PHE A 36 5.02 -13.43 -10.49
CA PHE A 36 3.95 -13.33 -11.50
C PHE A 36 3.63 -11.87 -11.81
N ASP A 37 3.29 -11.60 -13.06
CA ASP A 37 2.48 -10.45 -13.41
C ASP A 37 1.54 -10.81 -14.57
N PHE A 38 0.52 -9.96 -14.79
CA PHE A 38 -0.42 -10.15 -15.87
C PHE A 38 0.24 -9.96 -17.25
N PRO A 39 -0.25 -10.66 -18.29
CA PRO A 39 0.32 -10.57 -19.63
C PRO A 39 0.39 -9.16 -20.22
N GLN A 40 -0.50 -8.23 -19.78
CA GLN A 40 -0.50 -6.85 -20.21
C GLN A 40 0.67 -6.02 -19.64
N PHE A 41 1.45 -6.58 -18.71
CA PHE A 41 2.64 -5.95 -18.13
C PHE A 41 3.87 -6.85 -18.33
N PRO A 42 4.38 -6.98 -19.58
CA PRO A 42 5.37 -8.01 -19.89
C PRO A 42 6.83 -7.60 -19.67
N GLU A 43 7.12 -6.30 -19.65
CA GLU A 43 8.50 -5.81 -19.82
C GLU A 43 9.45 -6.25 -18.72
N ASN A 44 9.12 -5.95 -17.44
CA ASN A 44 10.01 -6.30 -16.33
C ASN A 44 10.09 -7.81 -16.12
N ILE A 45 8.96 -8.47 -16.14
CA ILE A 45 8.90 -9.92 -15.87
C ILE A 45 9.56 -10.74 -16.96
N LYS A 46 9.56 -10.27 -18.20
CA LYS A 46 10.22 -10.95 -19.31
C LYS A 46 11.71 -11.10 -19.06
N THR A 47 12.37 -10.03 -18.65
CA THR A 47 13.80 -10.07 -18.34
C THR A 47 14.10 -11.02 -17.18
N ILE A 48 13.29 -10.98 -16.12
CA ILE A 48 13.46 -11.87 -14.97
C ILE A 48 13.21 -13.34 -15.36
N ALA A 49 12.23 -13.60 -16.22
CA ALA A 49 11.97 -14.95 -16.73
C ALA A 49 13.15 -15.52 -17.53
N GLU A 50 13.81 -14.66 -18.31
CA GLU A 50 14.96 -15.05 -19.13
C GLU A 50 16.22 -15.30 -18.29
N THR A 51 16.49 -14.41 -17.32
CA THR A 51 17.72 -14.47 -16.51
C THR A 51 17.58 -15.31 -15.25
N LYS A 52 16.36 -15.51 -14.74
CA LYS A 52 16.06 -16.09 -13.43
C LYS A 52 16.77 -15.37 -12.28
N CYS A 53 17.04 -14.07 -12.45
CA CYS A 53 17.83 -13.28 -11.52
C CYS A 53 17.24 -11.90 -11.35
N ILE A 54 17.26 -11.39 -10.12
CA ILE A 54 16.94 -10.00 -9.77
C ILE A 54 18.16 -9.41 -9.10
N THR A 55 18.50 -8.17 -9.49
CA THR A 55 19.56 -7.41 -8.85
C THR A 55 19.00 -6.19 -8.15
N ALA A 56 19.66 -5.77 -7.08
CA ALA A 56 19.30 -4.59 -6.31
C ALA A 56 20.53 -3.75 -5.99
N GLU A 57 20.32 -2.44 -5.88
CA GLU A 57 21.33 -1.49 -5.40
C GLU A 57 20.69 -0.55 -4.37
N GLY A 58 21.49 -0.01 -3.47
CA GLY A 58 21.07 0.94 -2.45
C GLY A 58 21.08 0.35 -1.04
N ASP A 59 20.04 0.61 -0.28
CA ASP A 59 19.95 0.21 1.14
C ASP A 59 19.95 -1.33 1.32
N ILE A 60 19.44 -2.05 0.33
CA ILE A 60 19.72 -3.47 0.13
C ILE A 60 20.35 -3.63 -1.25
N SER A 61 21.29 -4.57 -1.38
CA SER A 61 22.06 -4.73 -2.62
C SER A 61 22.48 -6.17 -2.84
N GLY A 62 22.71 -6.52 -4.08
CA GLY A 62 23.19 -7.82 -4.47
C GLY A 62 22.44 -8.44 -5.64
N SER A 63 22.51 -9.74 -5.73
CA SER A 63 21.91 -10.56 -6.78
C SER A 63 21.23 -11.77 -6.13
N ALA A 64 20.05 -12.11 -6.59
CA ALA A 64 19.32 -13.28 -6.08
C ALA A 64 18.61 -14.00 -7.23
N ASP A 65 18.59 -15.30 -7.17
CA ASP A 65 17.91 -16.14 -8.15
C ASP A 65 16.48 -16.43 -7.75
N VAL A 66 15.59 -16.48 -8.75
CA VAL A 66 14.19 -16.86 -8.58
C VAL A 66 13.93 -18.20 -9.28
N ALA A 67 13.01 -18.99 -8.73
CA ALA A 67 12.67 -20.30 -9.30
C ALA A 67 11.81 -20.18 -10.55
N TYR A 68 10.98 -19.15 -10.60
CA TYR A 68 10.06 -18.90 -11.72
C TYR A 68 9.74 -17.40 -11.82
N ALA A 69 9.57 -16.92 -13.03
CA ALA A 69 8.96 -15.63 -13.32
C ALA A 69 8.17 -15.73 -14.63
N GLY A 70 6.95 -15.28 -14.64
CA GLY A 70 6.11 -15.36 -15.82
C GLY A 70 4.65 -14.99 -15.58
N HIS A 71 3.79 -15.46 -16.48
CA HIS A 71 2.38 -15.14 -16.53
C HIS A 71 1.47 -16.33 -16.15
N ASP A 72 2.03 -17.41 -15.65
CA ASP A 72 1.28 -18.60 -15.25
C ASP A 72 1.05 -18.61 -13.74
N ILE A 73 -0.20 -18.45 -13.34
CA ILE A 73 -0.60 -18.40 -11.92
C ILE A 73 -0.34 -19.77 -11.25
N GLY A 74 -0.67 -20.87 -11.94
CA GLY A 74 -0.46 -22.20 -11.39
C GLY A 74 0.99 -22.48 -11.06
N GLU A 75 1.90 -22.11 -11.96
CA GLU A 75 3.34 -22.22 -11.73
C GLU A 75 3.81 -21.29 -10.59
N THR A 76 3.24 -20.09 -10.50
CA THR A 76 3.59 -19.13 -9.45
C THR A 76 3.20 -19.64 -8.08
N LEU A 77 1.97 -20.17 -7.94
CA LEU A 77 1.42 -20.62 -6.66
C LEU A 77 1.87 -22.03 -6.26
N LYS A 78 2.63 -22.72 -7.09
CA LYS A 78 3.01 -24.10 -6.85
C LYS A 78 3.70 -24.26 -5.49
N ASP A 79 3.05 -24.99 -4.58
CA ASP A 79 3.50 -25.29 -3.22
C ASP A 79 3.79 -24.03 -2.38
N ALA A 80 3.21 -22.88 -2.73
CA ALA A 80 3.45 -21.64 -2.01
C ALA A 80 2.90 -21.72 -0.57
N GLU A 81 3.73 -21.31 0.37
CA GLU A 81 3.36 -21.17 1.79
C GLU A 81 2.98 -19.74 2.12
N LEU A 82 3.60 -18.78 1.43
CA LEU A 82 3.39 -17.35 1.59
C LEU A 82 3.21 -16.73 0.21
N ILE A 83 2.20 -15.87 0.09
CA ILE A 83 1.84 -15.19 -1.16
C ILE A 83 1.79 -13.70 -0.88
N TYR A 84 2.64 -12.91 -1.54
CA TYR A 84 2.57 -11.47 -1.53
C TYR A 84 1.73 -10.97 -2.71
N VAL A 85 0.80 -10.05 -2.42
CA VAL A 85 0.02 -9.33 -3.44
C VAL A 85 0.47 -7.88 -3.41
N VAL A 86 1.14 -7.44 -4.47
CA VAL A 86 1.88 -6.18 -4.47
C VAL A 86 1.49 -5.33 -5.67
N GLY A 87 1.08 -4.11 -5.41
CA GLY A 87 0.72 -3.17 -6.46
C GLY A 87 -0.15 -2.03 -5.97
N PRO A 88 -0.56 -1.13 -6.87
CA PRO A 88 -1.49 -0.07 -6.52
C PRO A 88 -2.87 -0.64 -6.14
N ALA A 89 -3.70 0.20 -5.53
CA ALA A 89 -5.02 -0.22 -5.03
C ALA A 89 -5.86 -0.97 -6.08
N TYR A 90 -5.85 -0.50 -7.30
CA TYR A 90 -6.65 -1.09 -8.39
C TYR A 90 -6.16 -2.48 -8.85
N SER A 91 -5.01 -2.94 -8.39
CA SER A 91 -4.51 -4.29 -8.73
C SER A 91 -4.96 -5.37 -7.74
N THR A 92 -5.42 -5.00 -6.56
CA THR A 92 -5.73 -5.96 -5.48
C THR A 92 -6.87 -6.89 -5.87
N GLU A 93 -8.00 -6.36 -6.33
CA GLU A 93 -9.15 -7.16 -6.74
C GLU A 93 -8.84 -8.05 -7.95
N PRO A 94 -8.16 -7.57 -9.02
CA PRO A 94 -7.73 -8.44 -10.11
C PRO A 94 -6.85 -9.61 -9.65
N PHE A 95 -5.89 -9.38 -8.76
CA PHE A 95 -5.10 -10.46 -8.19
C PHE A 95 -5.94 -11.44 -7.37
N GLY A 96 -6.87 -10.92 -6.56
CA GLY A 96 -7.78 -11.76 -5.78
C GLY A 96 -8.63 -12.67 -6.66
N ARG A 97 -9.21 -12.13 -7.74
CA ARG A 97 -9.97 -12.91 -8.69
C ARG A 97 -9.12 -13.96 -9.41
N ALA A 98 -7.89 -13.59 -9.75
CA ALA A 98 -6.98 -14.49 -10.46
C ALA A 98 -6.63 -15.74 -9.64
N VAL A 99 -6.53 -15.62 -8.30
CA VAL A 99 -6.21 -16.75 -7.43
C VAL A 99 -7.43 -17.40 -6.79
N ALA A 100 -8.64 -16.91 -7.08
CA ALA A 100 -9.89 -17.46 -6.53
C ALA A 100 -10.03 -18.95 -6.88
N GLY A 101 -10.33 -19.76 -5.87
CA GLY A 101 -10.43 -21.21 -6.03
C GLY A 101 -9.09 -21.96 -6.08
N MET A 102 -7.96 -21.26 -6.06
CA MET A 102 -6.62 -21.85 -6.10
C MET A 102 -5.90 -21.83 -4.75
N LEU A 103 -6.41 -21.06 -3.80
CA LEU A 103 -5.80 -20.95 -2.47
C LEU A 103 -6.13 -22.16 -1.62
N GLN A 104 -5.15 -22.61 -0.84
CA GLN A 104 -5.26 -23.81 -0.01
C GLN A 104 -5.20 -23.46 1.48
N PRO A 105 -5.90 -24.23 2.34
CA PRO A 105 -5.77 -24.08 3.79
C PRO A 105 -4.31 -24.08 4.24
N GLY A 106 -3.96 -23.20 5.17
CA GLY A 106 -2.61 -23.06 5.69
C GLY A 106 -1.74 -22.05 4.97
N GLN A 107 -2.13 -21.61 3.78
CA GLN A 107 -1.41 -20.54 3.08
C GLN A 107 -1.64 -19.19 3.76
N THR A 108 -0.64 -18.31 3.65
CA THR A 108 -0.69 -16.93 4.10
C THR A 108 -0.60 -15.99 2.91
N VAL A 109 -1.48 -14.99 2.86
CA VAL A 109 -1.47 -13.94 1.84
C VAL A 109 -1.24 -12.61 2.52
N ILE A 110 -0.30 -11.82 2.02
CA ILE A 110 -0.03 -10.46 2.52
C ILE A 110 -0.22 -9.46 1.37
N VAL A 111 -1.17 -8.55 1.54
CA VAL A 111 -1.39 -7.43 0.62
C VAL A 111 -0.49 -6.27 1.05
N SER A 112 0.44 -5.87 0.20
CA SER A 112 1.43 -4.84 0.52
C SER A 112 1.62 -3.86 -0.65
N PRO A 113 1.34 -2.57 -0.46
CA PRO A 113 0.61 -1.98 0.68
C PRO A 113 -0.90 -2.23 0.59
N SER A 114 -1.61 -1.96 1.68
CA SER A 114 -3.06 -2.17 1.74
C SER A 114 -3.85 -1.18 0.88
N SER A 115 -3.38 0.03 0.79
CA SER A 115 -4.01 1.15 0.05
C SER A 115 -5.50 1.34 0.40
N CYS A 116 -5.82 1.32 1.70
CA CYS A 116 -7.17 1.45 2.26
C CYS A 116 -8.10 0.27 1.91
N GLY A 117 -8.08 -0.74 2.76
CA GLY A 117 -8.99 -1.89 2.67
C GLY A 117 -8.46 -3.06 1.84
N GLY A 118 -7.14 -3.17 1.67
CA GLY A 118 -6.54 -4.20 0.81
C GLY A 118 -6.88 -5.62 1.22
N ALA A 119 -6.75 -5.99 2.49
CA ALA A 119 -7.08 -7.34 2.96
C ALA A 119 -8.56 -7.65 2.78
N LEU A 120 -9.42 -6.70 3.10
CA LEU A 120 -10.87 -6.83 2.90
C LEU A 120 -11.21 -7.04 1.42
N ALA A 121 -10.66 -6.20 0.55
CA ALA A 121 -10.87 -6.27 -0.89
C ALA A 121 -10.35 -7.59 -1.48
N PHE A 122 -9.19 -8.02 -1.04
CA PHE A 122 -8.60 -9.29 -1.48
C PHE A 122 -9.50 -10.47 -1.10
N LYS A 123 -9.93 -10.56 0.16
CA LYS A 123 -10.82 -11.64 0.59
C LYS A 123 -12.09 -11.72 -0.24
N ARG A 124 -12.73 -10.57 -0.47
CA ARG A 124 -13.95 -10.51 -1.30
C ARG A 124 -13.69 -10.98 -2.72
N ALA A 125 -12.65 -10.48 -3.35
CA ALA A 125 -12.30 -10.84 -4.73
C ALA A 125 -11.91 -12.32 -4.87
N ALA A 126 -11.24 -12.87 -3.86
CA ALA A 126 -10.82 -14.28 -3.85
C ALA A 126 -11.92 -15.25 -3.40
N GLY A 127 -13.11 -14.74 -3.02
CA GLY A 127 -14.23 -15.57 -2.57
C GLY A 127 -14.06 -16.12 -1.17
N LEU A 128 -13.22 -15.48 -0.33
CA LEU A 128 -13.00 -15.89 1.06
C LEU A 128 -13.96 -15.13 1.98
N PRO A 129 -14.71 -15.83 2.87
CA PRO A 129 -15.54 -15.16 3.88
C PRO A 129 -14.69 -14.26 4.79
N LEU A 130 -15.32 -13.19 5.31
CA LEU A 130 -14.66 -12.22 6.17
C LEU A 130 -13.94 -12.87 7.37
N GLU A 131 -14.57 -13.86 7.99
CA GLU A 131 -14.08 -14.54 9.18
C GLU A 131 -13.26 -15.80 8.91
N ASP A 132 -13.06 -16.15 7.64
CA ASP A 132 -12.27 -17.32 7.30
C ASP A 132 -10.82 -17.17 7.77
N ASP A 133 -10.32 -18.21 8.43
CA ASP A 133 -8.97 -18.29 8.95
C ASP A 133 -8.17 -19.48 8.36
N SER A 134 -8.78 -20.23 7.47
CA SER A 134 -8.10 -21.35 6.80
C SER A 134 -7.02 -20.87 5.87
N VAL A 135 -7.26 -19.79 5.14
CA VAL A 135 -6.27 -19.01 4.41
C VAL A 135 -6.04 -17.73 5.20
N ARG A 136 -4.84 -17.53 5.69
CA ARG A 136 -4.52 -16.37 6.55
C ARG A 136 -4.22 -15.18 5.66
N VAL A 137 -5.02 -14.12 5.76
CA VAL A 137 -4.85 -12.90 4.97
C VAL A 137 -4.44 -11.75 5.89
N ALA A 138 -3.44 -10.99 5.48
CA ALA A 138 -2.97 -9.81 6.19
C ALA A 138 -2.68 -8.68 5.21
N GLU A 139 -2.45 -7.50 5.75
CA GLU A 139 -2.03 -6.33 4.97
C GLU A 139 -0.96 -5.54 5.71
N THR A 140 -0.17 -4.76 4.96
CA THR A 140 0.79 -3.80 5.51
C THR A 140 0.29 -2.38 5.29
N SER A 141 0.63 -1.47 6.22
CA SER A 141 0.20 -0.07 6.12
C SER A 141 0.92 0.69 5.01
N THR A 142 2.14 0.28 4.68
CA THR A 142 2.93 0.84 3.58
C THR A 142 3.79 -0.24 2.95
N LEU A 143 4.37 0.05 1.81
CA LEU A 143 5.36 -0.82 1.19
C LEU A 143 6.61 -0.88 2.08
N HIS A 144 7.33 -1.99 2.06
CA HIS A 144 8.53 -2.19 2.87
C HIS A 144 9.70 -1.29 2.47
N TYR A 145 9.63 -0.67 1.30
CA TYR A 145 10.75 0.06 0.71
C TYR A 145 10.30 1.38 0.09
N ALA A 146 11.21 2.36 0.09
CA ALA A 146 11.22 3.40 -0.92
C ALA A 146 12.07 2.85 -2.08
N VAL A 147 11.45 2.56 -3.21
CA VAL A 147 12.08 1.80 -4.30
C VAL A 147 11.57 2.26 -5.66
N ARG A 148 12.42 2.14 -6.67
CA ARG A 148 11.99 2.25 -8.06
C ARG A 148 12.67 1.17 -8.90
N LEU A 149 12.06 0.87 -10.03
CA LEU A 149 12.63 -0.01 -11.04
C LEU A 149 13.62 0.81 -11.88
N ALA A 150 14.92 0.52 -11.75
CA ALA A 150 15.96 1.24 -12.48
C ALA A 150 16.03 0.80 -13.94
N LYS A 151 15.84 -0.50 -14.16
CA LYS A 151 15.69 -1.17 -15.45
C LYS A 151 15.04 -2.52 -15.21
N PRO A 152 14.58 -3.24 -16.24
CA PRO A 152 13.99 -4.56 -16.05
C PRO A 152 14.90 -5.50 -15.25
N GLY A 153 14.35 -6.10 -14.19
CA GLY A 153 15.07 -7.01 -13.31
C GLY A 153 16.05 -6.35 -12.34
N HIS A 154 16.11 -5.02 -12.28
CA HIS A 154 17.02 -4.29 -11.40
C HIS A 154 16.29 -3.20 -10.63
N VAL A 155 16.31 -3.26 -9.30
CA VAL A 155 15.67 -2.29 -8.42
C VAL A 155 16.70 -1.41 -7.73
N ARG A 156 16.35 -0.14 -7.57
CA ARG A 156 17.08 0.80 -6.73
C ARG A 156 16.28 1.04 -5.46
N VAL A 157 16.83 0.61 -4.32
CA VAL A 157 16.19 0.72 -3.01
C VAL A 157 16.81 1.88 -2.26
N PHE A 158 16.06 2.97 -2.14
CA PHE A 158 16.51 4.16 -1.42
C PHE A 158 16.49 3.91 0.09
N LEU A 159 15.51 3.14 0.56
CA LEU A 159 15.32 2.82 1.95
C LEU A 159 14.53 1.53 2.10
N LYS A 160 14.99 0.60 2.92
CA LYS A 160 14.19 -0.46 3.51
C LYS A 160 13.75 0.02 4.89
N LEU A 161 12.45 0.11 5.15
CA LEU A 161 11.93 0.68 6.38
C LEU A 161 12.36 -0.11 7.60
N LYS A 162 12.80 0.60 8.64
CA LYS A 162 13.25 0.04 9.93
C LYS A 162 12.28 0.37 11.07
N ALA A 163 11.21 1.12 10.77
CA ALA A 163 10.14 1.48 11.69
C ALA A 163 8.94 2.03 10.91
N GLY A 164 7.78 2.07 11.53
CA GLY A 164 6.61 2.74 10.96
C GLY A 164 5.88 1.95 9.88
N ASN A 165 6.13 0.66 9.76
CA ASN A 165 5.33 -0.22 8.90
C ASN A 165 4.56 -1.20 9.77
N LEU A 166 3.23 -1.14 9.68
CA LEU A 166 2.32 -1.94 10.47
C LEU A 166 1.78 -3.11 9.65
N LEU A 167 1.56 -4.23 10.33
CA LEU A 167 0.87 -5.39 9.76
C LEU A 167 -0.37 -5.72 10.59
N ALA A 168 -1.48 -5.97 9.92
CA ALA A 168 -2.68 -6.51 10.54
C ALA A 168 -3.18 -7.70 9.73
N ALA A 169 -3.51 -8.77 10.43
CA ALA A 169 -4.22 -9.90 9.85
C ALA A 169 -5.74 -9.69 9.92
N LEU A 170 -6.46 -10.44 9.13
CA LEU A 170 -7.91 -10.50 9.10
C LEU A 170 -8.34 -11.97 9.11
N PRO A 171 -8.81 -12.56 10.21
CA PRO A 171 -9.04 -11.97 11.54
C PRO A 171 -7.75 -11.50 12.24
N ASN A 172 -7.89 -10.46 13.06
CA ASN A 172 -6.72 -9.82 13.69
C ASN A 172 -5.92 -10.74 14.62
N ARG A 173 -6.54 -11.73 15.25
CA ARG A 173 -5.86 -12.69 16.14
C ARG A 173 -4.70 -13.43 15.48
N LEU A 174 -4.64 -13.47 14.15
CA LEU A 174 -3.58 -14.15 13.39
C LEU A 174 -2.33 -13.28 13.19
N THR A 175 -2.38 -12.01 13.61
CA THR A 175 -1.30 -11.03 13.36
C THR A 175 0.05 -11.49 13.90
N GLY A 176 0.11 -11.97 15.12
CA GLY A 176 1.37 -12.41 15.75
C GLY A 176 2.06 -13.53 15.00
N ASP A 177 1.30 -14.52 14.56
CA ASP A 177 1.85 -15.67 13.81
C ASP A 177 2.40 -15.22 12.45
N ILE A 178 1.72 -14.30 11.77
CA ILE A 178 2.17 -13.81 10.46
C ILE A 178 3.41 -12.92 10.62
N LEU A 179 3.48 -12.07 11.65
CA LEU A 179 4.68 -11.30 11.95
C LEU A 179 5.88 -12.21 12.16
N GLN A 180 5.70 -13.29 12.90
CA GLN A 180 6.77 -14.26 13.12
C GLN A 180 7.19 -14.95 11.82
N LEU A 181 6.21 -15.26 10.96
CA LEU A 181 6.46 -15.92 9.67
C LEU A 181 7.40 -15.13 8.77
N ILE A 182 7.31 -13.80 8.78
CA ILE A 182 8.11 -12.92 7.90
C ILE A 182 9.28 -12.24 8.61
N SER A 183 9.55 -12.57 9.86
CA SER A 183 10.49 -11.84 10.72
C SER A 183 11.95 -11.93 10.27
N ASP A 184 12.34 -12.94 9.51
CA ASP A 184 13.69 -13.07 8.97
C ASP A 184 13.98 -12.04 7.87
N VAL A 185 13.00 -11.75 7.02
CA VAL A 185 13.14 -10.73 5.96
C VAL A 185 12.75 -9.34 6.46
N TYR A 186 11.70 -9.26 7.28
CA TYR A 186 11.14 -8.00 7.78
C TYR A 186 11.05 -7.98 9.31
N PRO A 187 12.18 -7.89 10.01
CA PRO A 187 12.21 -7.96 11.48
C PRO A 187 11.61 -6.72 12.16
N SER A 188 11.43 -5.62 11.43
CA SER A 188 10.99 -4.33 11.98
C SER A 188 9.49 -4.09 11.88
N MET A 189 8.72 -5.07 11.39
CA MET A 189 7.27 -4.93 11.28
C MET A 189 6.61 -4.84 12.66
N GLU A 190 5.59 -3.99 12.76
CA GLU A 190 4.88 -3.73 14.01
C GLU A 190 3.44 -4.24 13.90
N PRO A 191 2.87 -4.81 14.97
CA PRO A 191 1.48 -5.27 14.95
C PRO A 191 0.50 -4.10 14.97
N ALA A 192 -0.56 -4.19 14.18
CA ALA A 192 -1.71 -3.32 14.25
C ALA A 192 -2.89 -4.04 14.92
N ARG A 193 -3.80 -3.27 15.52
CA ARG A 193 -4.97 -3.79 16.21
C ARG A 193 -6.10 -4.21 15.29
N SER A 194 -6.07 -3.74 14.04
CA SER A 194 -7.13 -3.93 13.07
C SER A 194 -6.60 -3.64 11.67
N VAL A 195 -7.17 -4.28 10.66
CA VAL A 195 -6.93 -3.90 9.26
C VAL A 195 -7.38 -2.48 8.95
N LEU A 196 -8.25 -1.89 9.79
CA LEU A 196 -8.57 -0.47 9.65
C LEU A 196 -7.46 0.42 10.20
N GLN A 197 -6.64 -0.03 11.12
CA GLN A 197 -5.46 0.71 11.54
C GLN A 197 -4.41 0.74 10.43
N THR A 198 -4.10 -0.38 9.82
CA THR A 198 -3.17 -0.42 8.67
C THR A 198 -3.70 0.40 7.50
N SER A 199 -4.97 0.28 7.18
CA SER A 199 -5.60 1.01 6.08
C SER A 199 -5.61 2.52 6.33
N LEU A 200 -6.00 2.96 7.52
CA LEU A 200 -6.07 4.39 7.87
C LEU A 200 -4.69 5.02 8.10
N GLN A 201 -3.66 4.25 8.44
CA GLN A 201 -2.32 4.80 8.57
C GLN A 201 -1.70 5.18 7.22
N ASN A 202 -2.26 4.72 6.10
CA ASN A 202 -1.87 5.19 4.78
C ASN A 202 -2.19 6.67 4.63
N ALA A 203 -1.17 7.50 4.48
CA ALA A 203 -1.30 8.96 4.40
C ALA A 203 -1.29 9.49 2.97
N ASN A 204 -1.05 8.69 1.96
CA ASN A 204 -1.05 9.15 0.57
C ASN A 204 -2.36 9.89 0.21
N PRO A 205 -3.54 9.42 0.62
CA PRO A 205 -4.79 10.13 0.30
C PRO A 205 -4.91 11.53 0.90
N ILE A 206 -4.24 11.84 2.00
CA ILE A 206 -4.32 13.18 2.59
C ILE A 206 -3.24 14.13 2.05
N ILE A 207 -2.25 13.59 1.33
CA ILE A 207 -1.14 14.37 0.79
C ILE A 207 -1.34 14.64 -0.70
N HIS A 208 -1.36 13.58 -1.52
CA HIS A 208 -1.29 13.70 -2.97
C HIS A 208 -2.45 14.50 -3.57
N PRO A 209 -3.72 14.28 -3.18
CA PRO A 209 -4.81 15.10 -3.70
C PRO A 209 -4.73 16.56 -3.28
N ALA A 210 -4.33 16.87 -2.05
CA ALA A 210 -4.21 18.24 -1.57
C ALA A 210 -3.18 19.02 -2.38
N VAL A 211 -2.00 18.45 -2.57
CA VAL A 211 -0.93 19.08 -3.36
C VAL A 211 -1.36 19.22 -4.83
N THR A 212 -1.99 18.19 -5.38
CA THR A 212 -2.45 18.19 -6.78
C THR A 212 -3.52 19.25 -7.01
N LEU A 213 -4.54 19.35 -6.14
CA LEU A 213 -5.59 20.37 -6.27
C LEU A 213 -5.05 21.79 -6.10
N ALA A 214 -4.16 22.00 -5.14
CA ALA A 214 -3.57 23.32 -4.91
C ALA A 214 -2.68 23.76 -6.07
N ASN A 215 -2.23 22.84 -6.92
CA ASN A 215 -1.35 23.12 -8.06
C ASN A 215 -1.95 22.69 -9.41
N ALA A 216 -3.26 22.51 -9.48
CA ALA A 216 -3.91 21.95 -10.68
C ALA A 216 -3.57 22.73 -11.96
N ALA A 217 -3.73 24.04 -11.92
CA ALA A 217 -3.41 24.89 -13.08
C ALA A 217 -1.92 24.86 -13.43
N ARG A 218 -1.06 24.80 -12.44
CA ARG A 218 0.40 24.70 -12.62
C ARG A 218 0.78 23.37 -13.26
N ILE A 219 0.16 22.28 -12.86
CA ILE A 219 0.38 20.96 -13.46
C ILE A 219 -0.02 20.98 -14.92
N GLU A 220 -1.22 21.45 -15.24
CA GLU A 220 -1.71 21.49 -16.62
C GLU A 220 -0.89 22.44 -17.49
N GLY A 221 -0.54 23.62 -16.96
CA GLY A 221 0.19 24.63 -17.71
C GLY A 221 1.66 24.31 -17.93
N SER A 222 2.31 23.59 -17.02
CA SER A 222 3.74 23.29 -17.09
C SER A 222 4.03 21.82 -17.48
N GLY A 223 3.03 20.97 -17.53
CA GLY A 223 3.25 19.52 -17.69
C GLY A 223 3.96 18.89 -16.49
N GLY A 224 3.75 19.47 -15.29
CA GLY A 224 4.37 18.98 -14.06
C GLY A 224 5.83 19.40 -13.86
N ASP A 225 6.28 20.45 -14.55
CA ASP A 225 7.66 20.93 -14.44
C ASP A 225 7.88 21.74 -13.15
N PHE A 226 7.82 21.05 -12.02
CA PHE A 226 8.19 21.57 -10.70
C PHE A 226 8.34 20.43 -9.71
N LEU A 227 8.97 20.70 -8.57
CA LEU A 227 9.16 19.70 -7.53
C LEU A 227 7.92 19.59 -6.65
N PHE A 228 7.40 18.38 -6.52
CA PHE A 228 6.10 18.12 -5.90
C PHE A 228 6.03 18.60 -4.44
N TYR A 229 7.00 18.21 -3.63
CA TYR A 229 7.02 18.59 -2.22
C TYR A 229 7.73 19.93 -1.99
N GLU A 230 8.89 20.11 -2.56
CA GLU A 230 9.71 21.32 -2.32
C GLU A 230 9.04 22.58 -2.83
N GLU A 231 8.36 22.52 -3.98
CA GLU A 231 7.71 23.66 -4.60
C GLU A 231 6.19 23.61 -4.51
N GLY A 232 5.61 22.41 -4.42
CA GLY A 232 4.15 22.22 -4.43
C GLY A 232 3.48 22.35 -3.08
N VAL A 233 4.23 22.23 -1.96
CA VAL A 233 3.67 22.34 -0.62
C VAL A 233 3.98 23.70 -0.01
N SER A 234 3.10 24.69 -0.26
CA SER A 234 3.12 25.99 0.44
C SER A 234 2.53 25.84 1.84
N ASP A 235 2.61 26.89 2.65
CA ASP A 235 2.01 26.87 3.99
C ASP A 235 0.50 26.66 3.93
N SER A 236 -0.20 27.25 2.96
CA SER A 236 -1.64 27.04 2.78
C SER A 236 -1.96 25.61 2.32
N THR A 237 -1.17 25.04 1.45
CA THR A 237 -1.31 23.61 1.08
C THR A 237 -1.05 22.71 2.28
N GLY A 238 -0.06 23.05 3.10
CA GLY A 238 0.20 22.34 4.36
C GLY A 238 -0.99 22.36 5.30
N ARG A 239 -1.70 23.49 5.41
CA ARG A 239 -2.93 23.57 6.21
C ARG A 239 -4.06 22.69 5.66
N MET A 240 -4.15 22.54 4.34
CA MET A 240 -5.11 21.63 3.72
C MET A 240 -4.77 20.18 4.07
N ILE A 241 -3.51 19.79 3.95
CA ILE A 241 -3.04 18.45 4.35
C ILE A 241 -3.35 18.19 5.82
N GLU A 242 -3.06 19.14 6.69
CA GLU A 242 -3.35 19.03 8.12
C GLU A 242 -4.83 18.83 8.41
N ALA A 243 -5.71 19.58 7.74
CA ALA A 243 -7.16 19.43 7.91
C ALA A 243 -7.64 18.04 7.49
N LEU A 244 -7.15 17.52 6.37
CA LEU A 244 -7.44 16.15 5.93
C LEU A 244 -6.91 15.12 6.93
N ASP A 245 -5.71 15.34 7.44
CA ASP A 245 -5.08 14.43 8.39
C ASP A 245 -5.81 14.39 9.73
N GLN A 246 -6.29 15.52 10.23
CA GLN A 246 -7.09 15.56 11.45
C GLN A 246 -8.39 14.76 11.31
N GLU A 247 -9.01 14.79 10.14
CA GLU A 247 -10.21 13.99 9.88
C GLU A 247 -9.88 12.48 9.83
N ARG A 248 -8.78 12.10 9.20
CA ARG A 248 -8.28 10.72 9.21
C ARG A 248 -8.02 10.21 10.62
N ILE A 249 -7.35 11.01 11.45
CA ILE A 249 -7.07 10.70 12.86
C ILE A 249 -8.37 10.56 13.67
N ALA A 250 -9.34 11.43 13.42
CA ALA A 250 -10.64 11.39 14.10
C ALA A 250 -11.43 10.11 13.77
N ILE A 251 -11.36 9.63 12.53
CA ILE A 251 -11.96 8.34 12.14
C ILE A 251 -11.34 7.21 12.97
N GLY A 252 -10.02 7.17 13.04
CA GLY A 252 -9.31 6.18 13.86
C GLY A 252 -9.71 6.24 15.32
N ALA A 253 -9.76 7.43 15.91
CA ALA A 253 -10.15 7.63 17.31
C ALA A 253 -11.56 7.09 17.60
N LYS A 254 -12.50 7.28 16.70
CA LYS A 254 -13.86 6.75 16.83
C LYS A 254 -13.90 5.22 16.83
N LEU A 255 -12.96 4.61 16.12
CA LEU A 255 -12.78 3.14 16.09
C LEU A 255 -12.00 2.62 17.29
N GLY A 256 -11.54 3.48 18.20
CA GLY A 256 -10.66 3.09 19.31
C GLY A 256 -9.21 2.83 18.87
N ILE A 257 -8.79 3.40 17.76
CA ILE A 257 -7.47 3.21 17.14
C ILE A 257 -6.72 4.53 17.17
N THR A 258 -5.45 4.50 17.59
CA THR A 258 -4.57 5.65 17.51
C THR A 258 -3.90 5.69 16.14
N ILE A 259 -4.26 6.69 15.34
CA ILE A 259 -3.59 6.97 14.06
C ILE A 259 -2.59 8.09 14.28
N LEU A 260 -1.34 7.87 13.89
CA LEU A 260 -0.31 8.89 14.01
C LEU A 260 -0.51 9.98 12.95
N PRO A 261 -0.32 11.26 13.31
CA PRO A 261 -0.19 12.32 12.31
C PRO A 261 0.91 11.99 11.30
N ASP A 262 0.70 12.33 10.03
CA ASP A 262 1.63 11.92 8.99
C ASP A 262 3.07 12.44 9.20
N PRO A 263 3.31 13.70 9.64
CA PRO A 263 4.69 14.13 9.91
C PRO A 263 5.37 13.28 10.99
N GLN A 264 4.66 12.86 12.02
CA GLN A 264 5.22 11.99 13.07
C GLN A 264 5.55 10.60 12.51
N MET A 265 4.66 10.02 11.71
CA MET A 265 4.93 8.74 11.06
C MET A 265 6.10 8.88 10.08
N GLY A 266 6.16 9.96 9.32
CA GLY A 266 7.27 10.25 8.41
C GLY A 266 8.62 10.36 9.11
N MET A 267 8.64 10.92 10.33
CA MET A 267 9.84 10.97 11.15
C MET A 267 10.26 9.57 11.62
N ARG A 268 9.31 8.74 12.06
CA ARG A 268 9.60 7.35 12.44
C ARG A 268 10.14 6.52 11.27
N GLN A 269 9.61 6.73 10.09
CA GLN A 269 10.02 6.01 8.88
C GLN A 269 11.36 6.49 8.31
N GLY A 270 11.85 7.65 8.73
CA GLY A 270 13.09 8.22 8.24
C GLY A 270 12.94 9.14 7.02
N TYR A 271 11.70 9.50 6.65
CA TYR A 271 11.44 10.40 5.51
C TYR A 271 11.50 11.88 5.89
N MET A 272 11.10 12.23 7.11
CA MET A 272 10.93 13.61 7.56
C MET A 272 11.76 13.89 8.79
N LEU A 273 12.12 15.17 8.99
CA LEU A 273 12.90 15.65 10.16
C LEU A 273 12.09 16.58 11.05
N GLU A 274 10.98 17.14 10.57
CA GLU A 274 10.19 18.13 11.30
C GLU A 274 8.74 17.67 11.44
N ASP A 275 8.18 17.86 12.63
CA ASP A 275 6.77 17.57 12.92
C ASP A 275 5.90 18.77 12.54
N ASN A 276 5.81 19.08 11.25
CA ASN A 276 4.87 20.07 10.74
C ASN A 276 4.48 19.77 9.29
N TYR A 277 3.36 20.34 8.86
CA TYR A 277 2.77 20.06 7.55
C TYR A 277 3.24 21.00 6.44
N GLY A 278 4.07 21.97 6.74
CA GLY A 278 4.66 22.89 5.76
C GLY A 278 6.10 22.52 5.46
N THR A 279 7.02 23.10 6.23
CA THR A 279 8.46 22.82 6.07
C THR A 279 8.82 21.37 6.29
N GLY A 280 8.04 20.64 7.09
CA GLY A 280 8.21 19.20 7.26
C GLY A 280 8.22 18.44 5.95
N TYR A 281 7.36 18.83 5.00
CA TYR A 281 7.33 18.23 3.66
C TYR A 281 8.35 18.88 2.72
N ARG A 282 8.43 20.20 2.69
CA ARG A 282 9.34 20.93 1.78
C ARG A 282 10.79 20.59 1.97
N LYS A 283 11.20 20.35 3.21
CA LYS A 283 12.59 20.08 3.60
C LYS A 283 12.86 18.61 3.93
N ALA A 284 11.88 17.74 3.74
CA ALA A 284 12.01 16.33 4.08
C ALA A 284 13.10 15.65 3.22
N PRO A 285 14.13 15.05 3.83
CA PRO A 285 15.18 14.36 3.06
C PRO A 285 14.64 13.26 2.15
N GLY A 286 13.59 12.58 2.58
CA GLY A 286 12.96 11.49 1.80
C GLY A 286 12.17 11.96 0.59
N PHE A 287 11.89 13.25 0.46
CA PHE A 287 11.06 13.82 -0.59
C PHE A 287 11.80 14.80 -1.52
N LEU A 288 13.09 15.01 -1.28
CA LEU A 288 13.90 15.90 -2.12
C LEU A 288 13.99 15.36 -3.54
N GLY A 289 13.88 16.28 -4.50
CA GLY A 289 14.04 15.97 -5.92
C GLY A 289 12.88 15.22 -6.56
N ILE A 290 11.79 14.96 -5.84
CA ILE A 290 10.63 14.27 -6.41
C ILE A 290 9.88 15.23 -7.34
N GLY A 291 9.82 14.85 -8.63
CA GLY A 291 9.09 15.60 -9.65
C GLY A 291 7.58 15.43 -9.53
N THR A 292 6.86 16.30 -10.22
CA THR A 292 5.40 16.28 -10.25
C THR A 292 4.91 15.46 -11.45
N GLN A 293 3.74 14.84 -11.33
CA GLN A 293 3.07 14.16 -12.43
C GLN A 293 2.77 15.14 -13.58
N PRO A 294 2.84 14.68 -14.84
CA PRO A 294 2.71 15.60 -16.00
C PRO A 294 1.27 16.03 -16.28
N GLN A 295 0.27 15.38 -15.68
CA GLN A 295 -1.15 15.63 -15.94
C GLN A 295 -1.98 15.28 -14.70
N LEU A 296 -3.21 15.82 -14.64
CA LEU A 296 -4.13 15.54 -13.53
C LEU A 296 -4.66 14.12 -13.55
N ASP A 297 -4.85 13.54 -14.74
CA ASP A 297 -5.25 12.14 -14.90
C ASP A 297 -4.09 11.23 -14.49
N HIS A 298 -3.97 10.99 -13.21
CA HIS A 298 -2.87 10.30 -12.58
C HIS A 298 -3.35 9.64 -11.29
N ARG A 299 -2.62 8.64 -10.82
CA ARG A 299 -2.96 7.90 -9.60
C ARG A 299 -3.05 8.75 -8.34
N TYR A 300 -2.40 9.91 -8.30
CA TYR A 300 -2.47 10.84 -7.17
C TYR A 300 -3.88 11.40 -6.97
N LEU A 301 -4.72 11.36 -7.99
CA LEU A 301 -6.16 11.59 -7.88
C LEU A 301 -6.94 10.29 -8.01
N ASN A 302 -6.69 9.50 -9.05
CA ASN A 302 -7.50 8.31 -9.35
C ASN A 302 -7.44 7.26 -8.24
N GLU A 303 -6.25 7.02 -7.67
CA GLU A 303 -6.07 6.07 -6.57
C GLU A 303 -6.36 6.72 -5.22
N ASP A 304 -5.73 7.86 -4.93
CA ASP A 304 -5.78 8.46 -3.59
C ASP A 304 -7.15 9.06 -3.26
N VAL A 305 -7.88 9.56 -4.23
CA VAL A 305 -9.28 9.97 -4.05
C VAL A 305 -10.22 8.78 -4.19
N GLY A 306 -10.12 8.05 -5.29
CA GLY A 306 -11.08 6.98 -5.62
C GLY A 306 -11.04 5.79 -4.67
N TYR A 307 -9.87 5.40 -4.19
CA TYR A 307 -9.70 4.27 -3.26
C TYR A 307 -9.39 4.71 -1.83
N GLY A 308 -8.95 5.94 -1.62
CA GLY A 308 -8.55 6.44 -0.31
C GLY A 308 -9.57 7.35 0.33
N LEU A 309 -9.73 8.58 -0.16
CA LEU A 309 -10.61 9.57 0.46
C LEU A 309 -12.08 9.16 0.43
N VAL A 310 -12.54 8.53 -0.64
CA VAL A 310 -13.92 8.02 -0.71
C VAL A 310 -14.14 6.93 0.35
N PHE A 311 -13.19 6.01 0.51
CA PHE A 311 -13.24 5.01 1.58
C PHE A 311 -13.34 5.66 2.96
N MET A 312 -12.49 6.64 3.25
CA MET A 312 -12.50 7.37 4.53
C MET A 312 -13.83 8.09 4.76
N SER A 313 -14.35 8.78 3.75
CA SER A 313 -15.63 9.49 3.81
C SER A 313 -16.80 8.55 4.14
N ARG A 314 -16.86 7.41 3.45
CA ARG A 314 -17.93 6.43 3.65
C ARG A 314 -17.84 5.73 4.99
N LEU A 315 -16.63 5.36 5.42
CA LEU A 315 -16.40 4.79 6.74
C LEU A 315 -16.79 5.78 7.84
N ALA A 316 -16.38 7.03 7.71
CA ALA A 316 -16.72 8.11 8.65
C ALA A 316 -18.23 8.29 8.80
N ARG A 317 -18.96 8.26 7.69
CA ARG A 317 -20.42 8.36 7.70
C ARG A 317 -21.06 7.23 8.50
N GLN A 318 -20.57 6.01 8.31
CA GLN A 318 -21.10 4.83 9.02
C GLN A 318 -20.94 4.93 10.53
N ILE A 319 -19.83 5.49 11.01
CA ILE A 319 -19.51 5.56 12.44
C ILE A 319 -19.82 6.94 13.07
N GLY A 320 -20.39 7.87 12.31
CA GLY A 320 -20.83 9.17 12.81
C GLY A 320 -19.71 10.20 13.00
N VAL A 321 -18.69 10.18 12.17
CA VAL A 321 -17.61 11.18 12.13
C VAL A 321 -17.81 12.10 10.93
N GLU A 322 -17.76 13.41 11.16
CA GLU A 322 -17.84 14.40 10.09
C GLU A 322 -16.49 14.58 9.40
N THR A 323 -16.51 14.64 8.07
CA THR A 323 -15.30 14.79 7.24
C THR A 323 -15.50 15.89 6.19
N PRO A 324 -15.70 17.15 6.60
CA PRO A 324 -16.02 18.21 5.65
C PRO A 324 -14.89 18.47 4.64
N THR A 325 -13.64 18.43 5.04
CA THR A 325 -12.52 18.66 4.13
C THR A 325 -12.29 17.50 3.18
N ILE A 326 -12.35 16.27 3.67
CA ILE A 326 -12.29 15.08 2.80
C ILE A 326 -13.41 15.14 1.77
N ASN A 327 -14.63 15.42 2.18
CA ASN A 327 -15.78 15.51 1.28
C ASN A 327 -15.61 16.61 0.23
N ALA A 328 -15.07 17.77 0.64
CA ALA A 328 -14.80 18.89 -0.27
C ALA A 328 -13.75 18.49 -1.34
N VAL A 329 -12.69 17.82 -0.94
CA VAL A 329 -11.63 17.37 -1.87
C VAL A 329 -12.19 16.34 -2.85
N VAL A 330 -12.99 15.38 -2.39
CA VAL A 330 -13.66 14.40 -3.27
C VAL A 330 -14.54 15.11 -4.30
N GLN A 331 -15.34 16.07 -3.86
CA GLN A 331 -16.25 16.82 -4.73
C GLN A 331 -15.49 17.66 -5.76
N LEU A 332 -14.49 18.42 -5.33
CA LEU A 332 -13.69 19.27 -6.23
C LEU A 332 -12.94 18.43 -7.25
N THR A 333 -12.35 17.31 -6.83
CA THR A 333 -11.67 16.39 -7.74
C THR A 333 -12.63 15.85 -8.79
N SER A 334 -13.84 15.46 -8.38
CA SER A 334 -14.87 14.98 -9.30
C SER A 334 -15.24 16.02 -10.35
N VAL A 335 -15.34 17.30 -9.95
CA VAL A 335 -15.61 18.40 -10.87
C VAL A 335 -14.44 18.60 -11.84
N LEU A 336 -13.22 18.69 -11.32
CA LEU A 336 -12.02 18.90 -12.15
C LEU A 336 -11.81 17.79 -13.18
N MET A 337 -12.08 16.56 -12.79
CA MET A 337 -11.85 15.40 -13.64
C MET A 337 -13.09 14.99 -14.46
N ASN A 338 -14.20 15.68 -14.29
CA ASN A 338 -15.49 15.33 -14.90
C ASN A 338 -15.82 13.84 -14.68
N ARG A 339 -15.77 13.41 -13.41
CA ARG A 339 -15.87 12.01 -13.03
C ARG A 339 -16.53 11.90 -11.65
N ASP A 340 -17.34 10.87 -11.43
CA ASP A 340 -18.00 10.62 -10.14
C ASP A 340 -17.20 9.60 -9.31
N TYR A 341 -16.17 10.06 -8.63
CA TYR A 341 -15.32 9.19 -7.82
C TYR A 341 -16.09 8.46 -6.72
N ALA A 342 -17.05 9.11 -6.08
CA ALA A 342 -17.86 8.49 -5.03
C ALA A 342 -18.79 7.40 -5.61
N GLY A 343 -19.41 7.66 -6.76
CA GLY A 343 -20.30 6.69 -7.41
C GLY A 343 -19.56 5.51 -8.03
N GLU A 344 -18.31 5.71 -8.48
CA GLU A 344 -17.47 4.68 -9.08
C GLU A 344 -16.69 3.85 -8.04
N ALA A 345 -16.74 4.22 -6.76
CA ALA A 345 -15.88 3.66 -5.74
C ALA A 345 -16.02 2.14 -5.60
N LEU A 346 -14.90 1.44 -5.62
CA LEU A 346 -14.82 0.00 -5.40
C LEU A 346 -14.58 -0.36 -3.94
N ARG A 347 -14.13 0.59 -3.12
CA ARG A 347 -13.84 0.38 -1.70
C ARG A 347 -14.70 1.28 -0.84
N THR A 348 -15.86 0.73 -0.48
CA THR A 348 -16.80 1.31 0.47
C THR A 348 -17.12 0.25 1.51
N PRO A 349 -17.66 0.61 2.69
CA PRO A 349 -18.12 -0.41 3.65
C PRO A 349 -19.05 -1.45 3.02
N GLU A 350 -19.94 -1.04 2.14
CA GLU A 350 -20.89 -1.94 1.44
C GLU A 350 -20.16 -2.90 0.50
N THR A 351 -19.26 -2.41 -0.33
CA THR A 351 -18.49 -3.27 -1.26
C THR A 351 -17.54 -4.20 -0.54
N LEU A 352 -17.07 -3.81 0.65
CA LEU A 352 -16.15 -4.60 1.46
C LEU A 352 -16.86 -5.54 2.44
N GLY A 353 -18.19 -5.46 2.54
CA GLY A 353 -18.99 -6.34 3.40
C GLY A 353 -18.89 -6.03 4.89
N ILE A 354 -18.65 -4.76 5.25
CA ILE A 354 -18.49 -4.31 6.64
C ILE A 354 -19.48 -3.21 7.03
N ASP A 355 -20.47 -2.95 6.21
CA ASP A 355 -21.45 -1.86 6.41
C ASP A 355 -22.43 -2.09 7.56
N ASP A 356 -22.53 -3.32 8.05
CA ASP A 356 -23.37 -3.71 9.19
C ASP A 356 -22.61 -3.71 10.52
N LEU A 357 -21.31 -3.42 10.53
CA LEU A 357 -20.48 -3.46 11.73
C LEU A 357 -20.49 -2.12 12.48
N SER A 358 -20.50 -2.20 13.81
CA SER A 358 -20.35 -1.03 14.67
C SER A 358 -18.91 -0.51 14.68
N ALA A 359 -18.71 0.71 15.20
CA ALA A 359 -17.37 1.26 15.37
C ALA A 359 -16.47 0.33 16.23
N ALA A 360 -17.01 -0.24 17.30
CA ALA A 360 -16.27 -1.15 18.17
C ALA A 360 -15.87 -2.43 17.43
N GLU A 361 -16.78 -3.02 16.64
CA GLU A 361 -16.49 -4.20 15.82
C GLU A 361 -15.46 -3.91 14.74
N LEU A 362 -15.59 -2.78 14.03
CA LEU A 362 -14.63 -2.35 13.02
C LEU A 362 -13.23 -2.14 13.59
N GLY A 363 -13.13 -1.60 14.80
CA GLY A 363 -11.85 -1.37 15.48
C GLY A 363 -11.12 -2.64 15.90
N ARG A 364 -11.75 -3.80 15.78
CA ARG A 364 -11.19 -5.12 16.12
C ARG A 364 -11.03 -6.06 14.91
N LEU A 365 -11.35 -5.62 13.73
CA LEU A 365 -11.19 -6.43 12.51
C LEU A 365 -9.74 -6.84 12.28
#